data_fb91ac52f536a4b06d5e794b2593aff8
#
_entry.id   fb91ac52f536a4b06d5e794b2593aff8
#
_cell.length_a   1.000
_cell.length_b   1.000
_cell.length_c   1.000
_cell.angle_alpha   90.00
_cell.angle_beta   90.00
_cell.angle_gamma   90.00
#
_symmetry.space_group_name_H-M   'P 1'
#
loop_
_entity.id
_entity.type
_entity.pdbx_description
1 polymer ?
#
loop_
_entity_poly.entity_id
_entity_poly.type
_entity_poly.pdbx_seq_one_letter_code
_entity_poly.pdbx_strand_id
1 'polypeptide(L)'
;MALSLINRLAALTGLGMLLAGCCANNVCDCPNEADADAIRIVFDSKFTADELDTLSLVRYLRPDPKNSSAPLPKPETVTIIRTAAQIAASEPVVINNATPFSQLGSVRLDTFSYVLRYYPGMKPRLRPSKRMLFIKQVKLSGSLEGNGCCTCYTNSRKQAQVWPDSIPTTTFQDLKPRNAVLTVTR
;
A
#
# COMPACT_ATOMS: atom_id res chain seq x y z
N MET A 1 -43.69 -21.28 42.03
CA MET A 1 -43.31 -21.19 40.57
C MET A 1 -42.57 -19.91 40.21
N ALA A 2 -42.89 -18.73 40.74
CA ALA A 2 -42.24 -17.47 40.39
C ALA A 2 -40.73 -17.40 40.72
N LEU A 3 -40.29 -17.96 41.83
CA LEU A 3 -38.86 -17.91 42.23
C LEU A 3 -37.94 -18.69 41.28
N SER A 4 -38.41 -19.77 40.70
CA SER A 4 -37.65 -20.58 39.73
C SER A 4 -37.44 -19.88 38.40
N LEU A 5 -38.39 -19.02 37.97
CA LEU A 5 -38.30 -18.24 36.75
C LEU A 5 -37.29 -17.10 36.88
N ILE A 6 -37.27 -16.42 38.04
CA ILE A 6 -36.33 -15.33 38.30
C ILE A 6 -34.89 -15.83 38.35
N ASN A 7 -34.62 -16.98 38.97
CA ASN A 7 -33.27 -17.56 38.96
C ASN A 7 -32.78 -18.00 37.58
N ARG A 8 -33.67 -18.49 36.71
CA ARG A 8 -33.31 -18.85 35.33
C ARG A 8 -33.05 -17.63 34.49
N LEU A 9 -33.81 -16.54 34.69
CA LEU A 9 -33.59 -15.28 33.97
C LEU A 9 -32.26 -14.64 34.38
N ALA A 10 -31.96 -14.61 35.69
CA ALA A 10 -30.69 -14.07 36.20
C ALA A 10 -29.47 -14.88 35.74
N ALA A 11 -29.58 -16.20 35.62
CA ALA A 11 -28.51 -17.04 35.09
C ALA A 11 -28.27 -16.81 33.59
N LEU A 12 -29.34 -16.60 32.78
CA LEU A 12 -29.23 -16.30 31.37
C LEU A 12 -28.64 -14.91 31.08
N THR A 13 -29.02 -13.89 31.88
CA THR A 13 -28.42 -12.55 31.75
C THR A 13 -26.97 -12.52 32.19
N GLY A 14 -26.59 -13.24 33.26
CA GLY A 14 -25.21 -13.36 33.68
C GLY A 14 -24.31 -14.06 32.68
N LEU A 15 -24.79 -15.11 32.00
CA LEU A 15 -24.07 -15.83 30.98
C LEU A 15 -23.90 -14.96 29.70
N GLY A 16 -24.93 -14.16 29.37
CA GLY A 16 -24.87 -13.22 28.23
C GLY A 16 -23.83 -12.11 28.43
N MET A 17 -23.67 -11.59 29.65
CA MET A 17 -22.66 -10.57 29.93
C MET A 17 -21.24 -11.12 29.93
N LEU A 18 -21.02 -12.39 30.30
CA LEU A 18 -19.70 -13.01 30.24
C LEU A 18 -19.24 -13.26 28.78
N LEU A 19 -20.17 -13.51 27.88
CA LEU A 19 -19.84 -13.71 26.44
C LEU A 19 -19.57 -12.38 25.71
N ALA A 20 -20.20 -11.28 26.12
CA ALA A 20 -19.99 -9.97 25.54
C ALA A 20 -18.66 -9.31 25.99
N GLY A 21 -18.09 -9.71 27.12
CA GLY A 21 -16.90 -9.09 27.69
C GLY A 21 -15.58 -9.48 27.06
N CYS A 22 -15.53 -10.59 26.31
CA CYS A 22 -14.26 -11.10 25.77
C CYS A 22 -13.62 -10.20 24.70
N CYS A 23 -14.37 -9.33 24.02
CA CYS A 23 -13.83 -8.50 22.93
C CYS A 23 -13.78 -7.00 23.27
N ALA A 24 -14.34 -6.58 24.41
CA ALA A 24 -14.49 -5.16 24.73
C ALA A 24 -13.17 -4.42 25.05
N ASN A 25 -12.10 -5.14 25.37
CA ASN A 25 -10.81 -4.56 25.77
C ASN A 25 -9.64 -4.94 24.84
N ASN A 26 -9.87 -5.62 23.73
CA ASN A 26 -8.81 -5.99 22.81
C ASN A 26 -8.64 -4.90 21.74
N VAL A 27 -7.52 -4.20 21.81
CA VAL A 27 -7.10 -3.33 20.70
C VAL A 27 -6.63 -4.23 19.56
N CYS A 28 -7.35 -4.20 18.45
CA CYS A 28 -6.97 -4.94 17.26
C CYS A 28 -5.81 -4.22 16.56
N ASP A 29 -4.61 -4.77 16.68
CA ASP A 29 -3.44 -4.31 15.90
C ASP A 29 -3.46 -4.92 14.50
N CYS A 30 -4.46 -4.55 13.72
CA CYS A 30 -4.58 -4.98 12.34
C CYS A 30 -4.14 -3.86 11.40
N PRO A 31 -3.30 -4.16 10.40
CA PRO A 31 -3.10 -3.21 9.30
C PRO A 31 -4.44 -2.99 8.60
N ASN A 32 -4.79 -1.73 8.35
CA ASN A 32 -5.95 -1.44 7.51
C ASN A 32 -5.66 -1.87 6.06
N GLU A 33 -6.68 -1.92 5.20
CA GLU A 33 -6.52 -2.35 3.81
C GLU A 33 -5.51 -1.49 3.05
N ALA A 34 -5.47 -0.18 3.31
CA ALA A 34 -4.53 0.74 2.66
C ALA A 34 -3.07 0.41 3.02
N ASP A 35 -2.79 0.06 4.27
CA ASP A 35 -1.45 -0.32 4.72
C ASP A 35 -1.07 -1.73 4.26
N ALA A 36 -2.02 -2.67 4.27
CA ALA A 36 -1.80 -4.03 3.80
C ALA A 36 -1.48 -4.06 2.30
N ASP A 37 -2.18 -3.27 1.50
CA ASP A 37 -1.97 -3.17 0.06
C ASP A 37 -0.79 -2.27 -0.31
N ALA A 38 -0.22 -1.48 0.61
CA ALA A 38 0.81 -0.51 0.31
C ALA A 38 2.06 -1.12 -0.35
N ILE A 39 2.57 -0.44 -1.38
CA ILE A 39 3.88 -0.68 -1.98
C ILE A 39 4.86 0.31 -1.35
N ARG A 40 5.95 -0.18 -0.79
CA ARG A 40 6.99 0.62 -0.15
C ARG A 40 8.26 0.59 -0.97
N ILE A 41 8.80 1.77 -1.31
CA ILE A 41 9.98 1.94 -2.14
C ILE A 41 11.06 2.61 -1.28
N VAL A 42 12.21 2.00 -1.19
CA VAL A 42 13.40 2.55 -0.52
C VAL A 42 14.51 2.75 -1.54
N PHE A 43 15.38 3.71 -1.28
CA PHE A 43 16.57 3.97 -2.07
C PHE A 43 17.80 3.51 -1.28
N ASP A 44 18.77 2.94 -1.98
CA ASP A 44 20.02 2.52 -1.32
C ASP A 44 20.81 3.74 -0.82
N SER A 45 21.76 3.50 0.08
CA SER A 45 22.58 4.54 0.73
C SER A 45 23.54 5.27 -0.21
N LYS A 46 23.62 4.87 -1.48
CA LYS A 46 24.46 5.53 -2.48
C LYS A 46 23.82 6.79 -3.05
N PHE A 47 22.51 6.96 -2.84
CA PHE A 47 21.82 8.19 -3.24
C PHE A 47 22.07 9.30 -2.22
N THR A 48 22.28 10.51 -2.72
CA THR A 48 22.40 11.72 -1.91
C THR A 48 21.02 12.33 -1.60
N ALA A 49 20.97 13.21 -0.61
CA ALA A 49 19.74 13.93 -0.28
C ALA A 49 19.22 14.74 -1.47
N ASP A 50 20.10 15.41 -2.20
CA ASP A 50 19.76 16.27 -3.33
C ASP A 50 19.18 15.47 -4.53
N GLU A 51 19.41 14.15 -4.58
CA GLU A 51 18.88 13.28 -5.61
C GLU A 51 17.48 12.77 -5.28
N LEU A 52 17.10 12.81 -4.00
CA LEU A 52 15.89 12.23 -3.47
C LEU A 52 14.93 13.22 -2.82
N ASP A 53 15.29 14.51 -2.76
CA ASP A 53 14.47 15.56 -2.14
C ASP A 53 13.16 15.79 -2.89
N THR A 54 13.20 15.60 -4.21
CA THR A 54 12.04 15.80 -5.07
C THR A 54 11.87 14.62 -6.03
N LEU A 55 10.79 13.88 -5.85
CA LEU A 55 10.41 12.75 -6.69
C LEU A 55 9.11 13.07 -7.42
N SER A 56 8.93 12.50 -8.60
CA SER A 56 7.67 12.60 -9.34
C SER A 56 7.07 11.23 -9.53
N LEU A 57 5.89 11.01 -9.01
CA LEU A 57 5.14 9.77 -9.21
C LEU A 57 3.99 10.00 -10.19
N VAL A 58 3.92 9.17 -11.21
CA VAL A 58 2.86 9.19 -12.21
C VAL A 58 2.05 7.92 -12.12
N ARG A 59 0.72 8.00 -12.06
CA ARG A 59 -0.16 6.84 -12.18
C ARG A 59 -0.91 6.86 -13.50
N TYR A 60 -1.06 5.69 -14.09
CA TYR A 60 -1.77 5.44 -15.34
C TYR A 60 -2.85 4.40 -15.06
N LEU A 61 -4.09 4.70 -15.43
CA LEU A 61 -5.14 3.68 -15.42
C LEU A 61 -4.78 2.59 -16.43
N ARG A 62 -4.88 1.33 -16.03
CA ARG A 62 -4.69 0.22 -16.97
C ARG A 62 -5.93 0.05 -17.84
N PRO A 63 -5.76 -0.26 -19.15
CA PRO A 63 -6.88 -0.60 -20.00
C PRO A 63 -7.67 -1.77 -19.39
N ASP A 64 -9.00 -1.66 -19.39
CA ASP A 64 -9.85 -2.80 -19.11
C ASP A 64 -9.77 -3.78 -20.29
N PRO A 65 -9.35 -5.04 -20.07
CA PRO A 65 -9.28 -6.03 -21.15
C PRO A 65 -10.62 -6.25 -21.84
N LYS A 66 -11.73 -6.00 -21.15
CA LYS A 66 -13.10 -6.15 -21.67
C LYS A 66 -13.58 -4.92 -22.48
N ASN A 67 -12.92 -3.79 -22.30
CA ASN A 67 -13.28 -2.54 -22.97
C ASN A 67 -12.01 -1.77 -23.40
N SER A 68 -11.22 -2.38 -24.25
CA SER A 68 -9.94 -1.83 -24.71
C SER A 68 -10.08 -0.61 -25.64
N SER A 69 -11.29 -0.37 -26.16
CA SER A 69 -11.58 0.77 -27.06
C SER A 69 -11.92 2.06 -26.33
N ALA A 70 -12.18 2.00 -25.01
CA ALA A 70 -12.47 3.20 -24.24
C ALA A 70 -11.24 4.12 -24.15
N PRO A 71 -11.39 5.43 -24.34
CA PRO A 71 -10.30 6.36 -24.15
C PRO A 71 -9.85 6.34 -22.70
N LEU A 72 -8.55 6.14 -22.48
CA LEU A 72 -7.98 6.17 -21.14
C LEU A 72 -7.93 7.61 -20.62
N PRO A 73 -8.22 7.84 -19.33
CA PRO A 73 -8.04 9.14 -18.73
C PRO A 73 -6.56 9.55 -18.75
N LYS A 74 -6.34 10.87 -18.69
CA LYS A 74 -4.99 11.41 -18.63
C LYS A 74 -4.25 10.87 -17.39
N PRO A 75 -2.95 10.58 -17.51
CA PRO A 75 -2.15 10.21 -16.36
C PRO A 75 -2.17 11.29 -15.29
N GLU A 76 -2.19 10.87 -14.05
CA GLU A 76 -2.08 11.77 -12.91
C GLU A 76 -0.63 11.80 -12.40
N THR A 77 -0.17 12.98 -12.01
CA THR A 77 1.19 13.17 -11.53
C THR A 77 1.17 13.87 -10.17
N VAL A 78 1.92 13.33 -9.23
CA VAL A 78 2.13 13.93 -7.91
C VAL A 78 3.62 14.13 -7.69
N THR A 79 3.99 15.29 -7.16
CA THR A 79 5.35 15.59 -6.71
C THR A 79 5.45 15.24 -5.23
N ILE A 80 6.44 14.42 -4.89
CA ILE A 80 6.72 14.01 -3.51
C ILE A 80 7.97 14.76 -3.08
N ILE A 81 7.81 15.66 -2.10
CA ILE A 81 8.91 16.40 -1.50
C ILE A 81 9.33 15.68 -0.22
N ARG A 82 10.62 15.41 -0.08
CA ARG A 82 11.20 14.70 1.07
C ARG A 82 12.18 15.60 1.80
N THR A 83 12.12 15.56 3.10
CA THR A 83 13.09 16.25 3.96
C THR A 83 14.40 15.48 4.05
N ALA A 84 15.48 16.16 4.37
CA ALA A 84 16.78 15.53 4.61
C ALA A 84 16.71 14.46 5.72
N ALA A 85 15.89 14.69 6.75
CA ALA A 85 15.69 13.72 7.84
C ALA A 85 15.02 12.43 7.36
N GLN A 86 13.98 12.53 6.52
CA GLN A 86 13.31 11.37 5.93
C GLN A 86 14.25 10.56 5.02
N ILE A 87 15.09 11.24 4.27
CA ILE A 87 16.07 10.60 3.38
C ILE A 87 17.15 9.91 4.22
N ALA A 88 17.70 10.58 5.24
CA ALA A 88 18.69 10.01 6.14
C ALA A 88 18.16 8.79 6.92
N ALA A 89 16.89 8.80 7.29
CA ALA A 89 16.22 7.68 7.94
C ALA A 89 15.84 6.55 6.96
N SER A 90 16.15 6.68 5.66
CA SER A 90 15.70 5.75 4.61
C SER A 90 14.19 5.51 4.63
N GLU A 91 13.43 6.53 4.99
CA GLU A 91 11.97 6.42 5.06
C GLU A 91 11.40 6.02 3.69
N PRO A 92 10.52 5.01 3.61
CA PRO A 92 10.02 4.54 2.33
C PRO A 92 9.07 5.55 1.67
N VAL A 93 9.12 5.64 0.35
CA VAL A 93 8.03 6.21 -0.44
C VAL A 93 6.90 5.19 -0.49
N VAL A 94 5.73 5.57 -0.01
CA VAL A 94 4.57 4.69 0.11
C VAL A 94 3.55 5.01 -0.98
N ILE A 95 3.11 3.98 -1.68
CA ILE A 95 2.00 4.03 -2.64
C ILE A 95 0.92 3.08 -2.13
N ASN A 96 -0.27 3.62 -1.85
CA ASN A 96 -1.41 2.81 -1.44
C ASN A 96 -2.71 3.32 -2.09
N ASN A 97 -3.85 2.82 -1.65
CA ASN A 97 -5.15 3.19 -2.23
C ASN A 97 -5.51 4.68 -2.01
N ALA A 98 -4.91 5.34 -1.01
CA ALA A 98 -5.24 6.71 -0.59
C ALA A 98 -4.07 7.71 -0.72
N THR A 99 -2.84 7.23 -0.86
CA THR A 99 -1.64 8.06 -0.91
C THR A 99 -0.64 7.58 -1.96
N PRO A 100 0.13 8.49 -2.58
CA PRO A 100 0.08 9.95 -2.55
C PRO A 100 -1.05 10.53 -3.43
N PHE A 101 -1.79 9.69 -4.12
CA PHE A 101 -2.95 10.08 -4.92
C PHE A 101 -4.22 9.99 -4.08
N SER A 102 -5.16 10.90 -4.34
CA SER A 102 -6.50 10.76 -3.75
C SER A 102 -7.16 9.48 -4.23
N GLN A 103 -7.84 8.80 -3.32
CA GLN A 103 -8.63 7.62 -3.66
C GLN A 103 -9.78 7.99 -4.59
N LEU A 104 -9.96 7.20 -5.65
CA LEU A 104 -11.04 7.35 -6.62
C LEU A 104 -12.12 6.30 -6.34
N GLY A 105 -13.08 6.63 -5.48
CA GLY A 105 -14.15 5.70 -5.11
C GLY A 105 -13.61 4.39 -4.52
N SER A 106 -14.05 3.26 -5.05
CA SER A 106 -13.59 1.91 -4.64
C SER A 106 -12.40 1.39 -5.47
N VAL A 107 -11.77 2.23 -6.30
CA VAL A 107 -10.68 1.80 -7.18
C VAL A 107 -9.44 1.53 -6.37
N ARG A 108 -8.88 0.33 -6.55
CA ARG A 108 -7.70 -0.14 -5.79
C ARG A 108 -6.40 0.11 -6.55
N LEU A 109 -5.31 0.06 -5.80
CA LEU A 109 -3.93 0.20 -6.28
C LEU A 109 -3.61 -0.68 -7.50
N ASP A 110 -4.16 -1.88 -7.58
CA ASP A 110 -3.91 -2.83 -8.66
C ASP A 110 -4.60 -2.48 -10.00
N THR A 111 -5.47 -1.48 -10.00
CA THR A 111 -6.07 -0.94 -11.23
C THR A 111 -5.12 -0.06 -12.03
N PHE A 112 -4.04 0.40 -11.39
CA PHE A 112 -3.10 1.34 -11.99
C PHE A 112 -1.74 0.71 -12.30
N SER A 113 -0.98 1.41 -13.13
CA SER A 113 0.46 1.27 -13.28
C SER A 113 1.12 2.55 -12.82
N TYR A 114 2.32 2.46 -12.27
CA TYR A 114 3.03 3.60 -11.70
C TYR A 114 4.40 3.76 -12.34
N VAL A 115 4.85 5.02 -12.43
CA VAL A 115 6.21 5.37 -12.82
C VAL A 115 6.74 6.37 -11.82
N LEU A 116 7.69 5.94 -11.00
CA LEU A 116 8.44 6.82 -10.11
C LEU A 116 9.64 7.37 -10.88
N ARG A 117 9.77 8.69 -10.88
CA ARG A 117 10.88 9.42 -11.53
C ARG A 117 11.74 10.05 -10.46
N TYR A 118 13.03 9.85 -10.57
CA TYR A 118 14.05 10.41 -9.69
C TYR A 118 15.25 10.89 -10.52
N TYR A 119 16.15 11.66 -9.91
CA TYR A 119 17.15 12.41 -10.64
C TYR A 119 18.56 12.21 -10.05
N PRO A 120 19.22 11.06 -10.31
CA PRO A 120 20.57 10.83 -9.78
C PRO A 120 21.57 11.83 -10.36
N GLY A 121 22.42 12.37 -9.51
CA GLY A 121 23.54 13.26 -9.89
C GLY A 121 23.18 14.72 -10.12
N MET A 122 22.10 15.21 -9.51
CA MET A 122 21.65 16.58 -9.74
C MET A 122 22.57 17.66 -9.18
N LYS A 123 23.07 18.48 -10.13
CA LYS A 123 23.24 19.93 -9.89
C LYS A 123 22.08 20.65 -10.61
N PRO A 124 21.40 21.64 -9.97
CA PRO A 124 20.13 22.21 -10.46
C PRO A 124 20.16 22.87 -11.85
N ARG A 125 21.32 23.00 -12.48
CA ARG A 125 21.51 23.74 -13.74
C ARG A 125 21.86 22.89 -14.97
N LEU A 126 22.13 21.61 -14.79
CA LEU A 126 22.37 20.68 -15.89
C LEU A 126 21.16 19.75 -16.00
N ARG A 127 20.65 19.53 -17.22
CA ARG A 127 19.52 18.60 -17.43
C ARG A 127 19.83 17.27 -16.74
N PRO A 128 19.14 16.90 -15.66
CA PRO A 128 19.46 15.70 -14.91
C PRO A 128 19.17 14.48 -15.76
N SER A 129 20.03 13.48 -15.67
CA SER A 129 19.70 12.16 -16.19
C SER A 129 18.50 11.64 -15.39
N LYS A 130 17.34 11.64 -16.03
CA LYS A 130 16.10 11.16 -15.43
C LYS A 130 16.11 9.65 -15.38
N ARG A 131 16.01 9.10 -14.20
CA ARG A 131 15.81 7.67 -13.96
C ARG A 131 14.36 7.37 -13.67
N MET A 132 13.91 6.17 -14.00
CA MET A 132 12.53 5.75 -13.81
C MET A 132 12.47 4.35 -13.19
N LEU A 133 11.57 4.20 -12.22
CA LEU A 133 11.15 2.89 -11.73
C LEU A 133 9.72 2.64 -12.23
N PHE A 134 9.55 1.59 -13.00
CA PHE A 134 8.25 1.15 -13.49
C PHE A 134 7.67 0.10 -12.54
N ILE A 135 6.42 0.29 -12.13
CA ILE A 135 5.64 -0.66 -11.35
C ILE A 135 4.38 -0.96 -12.13
N LYS A 136 4.31 -2.13 -12.72
CA LYS A 136 3.20 -2.54 -13.57
C LYS A 136 2.61 -3.86 -13.12
N GLN A 137 1.41 -4.14 -13.62
CA GLN A 137 0.69 -5.39 -13.37
C GLN A 137 0.63 -5.76 -11.87
N VAL A 138 0.34 -4.76 -11.04
CA VAL A 138 0.09 -5.02 -9.62
C VAL A 138 -1.05 -6.00 -9.49
N LYS A 139 -0.87 -7.05 -8.70
CA LYS A 139 -1.85 -8.09 -8.40
C LYS A 139 -2.07 -8.13 -6.91
N LEU A 140 -3.29 -7.84 -6.50
CA LEU A 140 -3.72 -7.85 -5.11
C LEU A 140 -4.88 -8.83 -4.96
N SER A 141 -4.82 -9.65 -3.93
CA SER A 141 -5.94 -10.44 -3.45
C SER A 141 -5.82 -10.54 -1.94
N GLY A 142 -6.91 -10.48 -1.25
CA GLY A 142 -6.94 -10.58 0.19
C GLY A 142 -8.36 -10.79 0.68
N SER A 143 -8.48 -11.11 1.96
CA SER A 143 -9.71 -11.36 2.66
C SER A 143 -9.65 -10.81 4.07
N LEU A 144 -10.81 -10.59 4.65
CA LEU A 144 -10.94 -10.34 6.07
C LEU A 144 -10.90 -11.69 6.80
N GLU A 145 -9.96 -11.85 7.70
CA GLU A 145 -9.77 -13.07 8.48
C GLU A 145 -9.97 -12.79 9.96
N GLY A 146 -10.72 -13.67 10.62
CA GLY A 146 -10.93 -13.60 12.06
C GLY A 146 -9.67 -14.05 12.82
N ASN A 147 -9.21 -13.23 13.75
CA ASN A 147 -8.14 -13.56 14.69
C ASN A 147 -8.61 -13.28 16.11
N GLY A 148 -9.20 -14.28 16.74
CA GLY A 148 -9.85 -14.12 18.01
C GLY A 148 -11.03 -13.14 17.93
N CYS A 149 -10.95 -12.02 18.65
CA CYS A 149 -11.95 -10.96 18.65
C CYS A 149 -11.76 -9.93 17.54
N CYS A 150 -10.72 -10.06 16.74
CA CYS A 150 -10.37 -9.13 15.67
C CYS A 150 -10.66 -9.72 14.31
N THR A 151 -11.08 -8.88 13.37
CA THR A 151 -11.15 -9.23 11.96
C THR A 151 -10.15 -8.34 11.22
N CYS A 152 -9.11 -8.97 10.67
CA CYS A 152 -8.00 -8.27 10.03
C CYS A 152 -7.99 -8.53 8.53
N TYR A 153 -7.68 -7.52 7.74
CA TYR A 153 -7.43 -7.72 6.33
C TYR A 153 -6.06 -8.36 6.10
N THR A 154 -6.04 -9.47 5.38
CA THR A 154 -4.82 -10.23 5.08
C THR A 154 -4.66 -10.39 3.57
N ASN A 155 -3.48 -10.06 3.05
CA ASN A 155 -3.15 -10.32 1.65
C ASN A 155 -2.82 -11.80 1.43
N SER A 156 -3.59 -12.47 0.61
CA SER A 156 -3.25 -13.79 0.05
C SER A 156 -2.27 -13.67 -1.12
N ARG A 157 -2.35 -12.57 -1.88
CA ARG A 157 -1.47 -12.24 -3.00
C ARG A 157 -1.16 -10.75 -3.04
N LYS A 158 0.13 -10.41 -3.17
CA LYS A 158 0.61 -9.05 -3.40
C LYS A 158 1.88 -9.13 -4.25
N GLN A 159 1.76 -8.83 -5.51
CA GLN A 159 2.85 -8.99 -6.49
C GLN A 159 2.81 -7.84 -7.50
N ALA A 160 3.97 -7.47 -8.03
CA ALA A 160 4.07 -6.50 -9.12
C ALA A 160 5.23 -6.85 -10.06
N GLN A 161 5.12 -6.45 -11.31
CA GLN A 161 6.27 -6.37 -12.22
C GLN A 161 6.97 -5.05 -11.99
N VAL A 162 8.25 -5.10 -11.63
CA VAL A 162 9.03 -3.91 -11.27
C VAL A 162 10.37 -3.95 -11.99
N TRP A 163 10.72 -2.85 -12.67
CA TRP A 163 12.02 -2.71 -13.34
C TRP A 163 12.47 -1.25 -13.40
N PRO A 164 13.79 -1.01 -13.31
CA PRO A 164 14.35 0.32 -13.52
C PRO A 164 14.52 0.61 -15.00
N ASP A 165 14.39 1.88 -15.35
CA ASP A 165 14.64 2.47 -16.66
C ASP A 165 13.90 1.82 -17.83
N SER A 166 14.56 1.07 -18.72
CA SER A 166 14.00 0.81 -20.05
C SER A 166 13.80 -0.66 -20.42
N ILE A 167 14.24 -1.60 -19.59
CA ILE A 167 14.12 -3.03 -19.93
C ILE A 167 12.97 -3.67 -19.15
N PRO A 168 11.81 -3.87 -19.79
CA PRO A 168 10.67 -4.49 -19.12
C PRO A 168 11.00 -5.92 -18.67
N THR A 169 10.53 -6.27 -17.48
CA THR A 169 10.57 -7.65 -16.97
C THR A 169 9.20 -8.30 -17.04
N THR A 170 9.17 -9.58 -17.29
CA THR A 170 7.96 -10.41 -17.12
C THR A 170 7.88 -11.04 -15.73
N THR A 171 8.94 -10.94 -14.95
CA THR A 171 9.02 -11.52 -13.60
C THR A 171 8.23 -10.68 -12.60
N PHE A 172 7.43 -11.34 -11.79
CA PHE A 172 6.72 -10.73 -10.66
C PHE A 172 7.59 -10.79 -9.41
N GLN A 173 7.68 -9.66 -8.73
CA GLN A 173 8.26 -9.59 -7.38
C GLN A 173 7.15 -9.83 -6.37
N ASP A 174 7.41 -10.69 -5.39
CA ASP A 174 6.49 -10.90 -4.26
C ASP A 174 6.66 -9.77 -3.24
N LEU A 175 5.58 -9.08 -2.97
CA LEU A 175 5.50 -7.96 -2.05
C LEU A 175 4.62 -8.30 -0.83
N LYS A 176 4.23 -9.57 -0.68
CA LYS A 176 3.37 -10.05 0.41
C LYS A 176 3.99 -9.93 1.81
N PRO A 177 5.29 -10.23 2.00
CA PRO A 177 5.89 -10.05 3.34
C PRO A 177 5.62 -8.65 3.89
N ARG A 178 5.23 -8.56 5.16
CA ARG A 178 4.80 -7.29 5.81
C ARG A 178 5.83 -6.16 5.66
N ASN A 179 7.11 -6.52 5.59
CA ASN A 179 8.22 -5.58 5.43
C ASN A 179 8.83 -5.61 4.02
N ALA A 180 8.14 -6.19 3.03
CA ALA A 180 8.66 -6.18 1.68
C ALA A 180 8.76 -4.74 1.16
N VAL A 181 9.96 -4.38 0.74
CA VAL A 181 10.27 -3.09 0.14
C VAL A 181 10.86 -3.29 -1.24
N LEU A 182 10.56 -2.39 -2.15
CA LEU A 182 11.24 -2.29 -3.43
C LEU A 182 12.48 -1.43 -3.25
N THR A 183 13.65 -2.04 -3.37
CA THR A 183 14.90 -1.29 -3.26
C THR A 183 15.33 -0.79 -4.62
N VAL A 184 15.49 0.52 -4.74
CA VAL A 184 16.08 1.17 -5.91
C VAL A 184 17.58 1.30 -5.65
N THR A 185 18.38 0.70 -6.52
CA THR A 185 19.84 0.80 -6.47
C THR A 185 20.33 1.83 -7.48
N ARG A 186 21.43 2.50 -7.11
CA ARG A 186 22.08 3.51 -7.97
C ARG A 186 22.95 2.87 -9.04
#